data_eb27020b99bbf2433fd249fdaea814f0
#
_entry.id   eb27020b99bbf2433fd249fdaea814f0
#
_cell.length_a   1.000
_cell.length_b   1.000
_cell.length_c   1.000
_cell.angle_alpha   90.00
_cell.angle_beta   90.00
_cell.angle_gamma   90.00
#
_symmetry.space_group_name_H-M   'P 1'
#
loop_
_entity.id
_entity.type
_entity.pdbx_description
1 polymer ?
#
loop_
_entity_poly.entity_id
_entity_poly.type
_entity_poly.pdbx_seq_one_letter_code
_entity_poly.pdbx_strand_id
1 'polypeptide(L)'
;AAGVDYNRMVLLLAILEKRCGLFLSSSDVYVNVVGGMRLDEPAVDLPMVLAIASSFRDKPLPEGVMSFGEVGLTGELRAVSNPGQRINEAYRLGFHTCIMPMQDVDEDLLQKMNIVRAKTVGDAIRAVL
;
A
#
# COMPACT_ATOMS: atom_id res chain seq x y z
N ALA A 1 -10.60 -3.07 -13.60
CA ALA A 1 -9.65 -4.17 -13.46
C ALA A 1 -10.32 -5.35 -12.77
N ALA A 2 -10.04 -6.55 -13.24
CA ALA A 2 -10.62 -7.75 -12.66
C ALA A 2 -10.20 -7.89 -11.20
N GLY A 3 -11.18 -8.12 -10.31
CA GLY A 3 -10.94 -8.30 -8.89
C GLY A 3 -10.78 -7.04 -8.06
N VAL A 4 -10.85 -5.85 -8.68
CA VAL A 4 -10.79 -4.56 -7.99
C VAL A 4 -12.13 -3.88 -8.10
N ASP A 5 -12.64 -3.36 -6.99
CA ASP A 5 -13.83 -2.52 -6.99
C ASP A 5 -13.52 -1.23 -7.77
N TYR A 6 -14.23 -1.03 -8.87
CA TYR A 6 -14.04 0.15 -9.72
C TYR A 6 -14.24 1.46 -8.95
N ASN A 7 -15.25 1.53 -8.11
CA ASN A 7 -15.52 2.73 -7.31
C ASN A 7 -14.38 3.02 -6.33
N ARG A 8 -13.80 1.97 -5.74
CA ARG A 8 -12.68 2.12 -4.83
C ARG A 8 -11.45 2.61 -5.57
N MET A 9 -11.17 2.08 -6.75
CA MET A 9 -10.05 2.52 -7.58
C MET A 9 -10.17 3.98 -7.97
N VAL A 10 -11.36 4.42 -8.40
CA VAL A 10 -11.63 5.82 -8.74
C VAL A 10 -11.36 6.72 -7.54
N LEU A 11 -11.80 6.31 -6.35
CA LEU A 11 -11.57 7.06 -5.12
C LEU A 11 -10.08 7.19 -4.82
N LEU A 12 -9.32 6.10 -4.92
CA LEU A 12 -7.88 6.12 -4.67
C LEU A 12 -7.14 7.00 -5.66
N LEU A 13 -7.53 6.98 -6.93
CA LEU A 13 -6.97 7.88 -7.94
C LEU A 13 -7.22 9.34 -7.60
N ALA A 14 -8.44 9.66 -7.15
CA ALA A 14 -8.79 11.02 -6.74
C ALA A 14 -7.95 11.49 -5.54
N ILE A 15 -7.71 10.61 -4.58
CA ILE A 15 -6.87 10.92 -3.42
C ILE A 15 -5.43 11.20 -3.86
N LEU A 16 -4.88 10.38 -4.75
CA LEU A 16 -3.53 10.59 -5.28
C LEU A 16 -3.39 11.92 -6.00
N GLU A 17 -4.37 12.29 -6.83
CA GLU A 17 -4.33 13.57 -7.53
C GLU A 17 -4.39 14.75 -6.56
N LYS A 18 -5.30 14.70 -5.59
CA LYS A 18 -5.53 15.84 -4.69
C LYS A 18 -4.49 15.97 -3.59
N ARG A 19 -4.02 14.85 -3.04
CA ARG A 19 -3.18 14.87 -1.84
C ARG A 19 -1.70 14.66 -2.13
N CYS A 20 -1.37 14.03 -3.24
CA CYS A 20 0.02 13.72 -3.61
C CYS A 20 0.49 14.47 -4.85
N GLY A 21 -0.38 15.26 -5.48
CA GLY A 21 -0.03 16.06 -6.64
C GLY A 21 0.25 15.27 -7.91
N LEU A 22 -0.27 14.04 -7.99
CA LEU A 22 -0.11 13.20 -9.18
C LEU A 22 -1.28 13.44 -10.13
N PHE A 23 -0.98 13.76 -11.39
CA PHE A 23 -2.01 14.00 -12.42
C PHE A 23 -2.23 12.73 -13.22
N LEU A 24 -3.20 11.94 -12.79
CA LEU A 24 -3.47 10.60 -13.32
C LEU A 24 -4.60 10.57 -14.37
N SER A 25 -5.31 11.68 -14.55
CA SER A 25 -6.52 11.74 -15.38
C SER A 25 -6.27 11.43 -16.86
N SER A 26 -5.05 11.60 -17.34
CA SER A 26 -4.67 11.32 -18.73
C SER A 26 -3.83 10.07 -18.89
N SER A 27 -3.60 9.33 -17.83
CA SER A 27 -2.71 8.16 -17.83
C SER A 27 -3.52 6.88 -17.83
N ASP A 28 -3.10 5.89 -18.64
CA ASP A 28 -3.60 4.54 -18.53
C ASP A 28 -2.98 3.90 -17.29
N VAL A 29 -3.81 3.61 -16.31
CA VAL A 29 -3.35 3.00 -15.07
C VAL A 29 -3.70 1.52 -15.08
N TYR A 30 -2.69 0.67 -14.97
CA TYR A 30 -2.85 -0.77 -14.88
C TYR A 30 -2.51 -1.21 -13.46
N VAL A 31 -3.47 -1.87 -12.83
CA VAL A 31 -3.26 -2.48 -11.52
C VAL A 31 -3.09 -3.98 -11.74
N ASN A 32 -1.87 -4.46 -11.55
CA ASN A 32 -1.58 -5.88 -11.56
C ASN A 32 -1.69 -6.43 -10.15
N VAL A 33 -2.65 -7.32 -9.97
CA VAL A 33 -2.80 -8.02 -8.70
C VAL A 33 -2.45 -9.47 -8.91
N VAL A 34 -1.44 -9.93 -8.21
CA VAL A 34 -0.95 -11.29 -8.33
C VAL A 34 -1.61 -12.17 -7.27
N GLY A 35 -2.28 -13.20 -7.76
CA GLY A 35 -2.75 -14.42 -7.07
C GLY A 35 -3.34 -14.31 -5.67
N GLY A 36 -4.54 -14.83 -5.46
CA GLY A 36 -5.07 -15.13 -4.13
C GLY A 36 -5.40 -13.97 -3.19
N MET A 37 -5.06 -12.74 -3.52
CA MET A 37 -5.36 -11.59 -2.66
C MET A 37 -6.85 -11.22 -2.73
N ARG A 38 -7.43 -10.97 -1.56
CA ARG A 38 -8.79 -10.45 -1.46
C ARG A 38 -8.74 -8.94 -1.70
N LEU A 39 -9.17 -8.52 -2.86
CA LEU A 39 -9.10 -7.12 -3.30
C LEU A 39 -10.21 -6.24 -2.73
N ASP A 40 -11.20 -6.84 -2.11
CA ASP A 40 -12.26 -6.14 -1.39
C ASP A 40 -11.85 -5.77 0.05
N GLU A 41 -10.69 -6.22 0.50
CA GLU A 41 -10.19 -5.95 1.83
C GLU A 41 -9.57 -4.55 1.92
N PRO A 42 -9.95 -3.71 2.91
CA PRO A 42 -9.40 -2.36 3.04
C PRO A 42 -7.88 -2.30 3.14
N ALA A 43 -7.26 -3.33 3.67
CA ALA A 43 -5.80 -3.39 3.82
C ALA A 43 -5.04 -3.34 2.49
N VAL A 44 -5.69 -3.64 1.36
CA VAL A 44 -5.04 -3.59 0.04
C VAL A 44 -5.00 -2.19 -0.57
N ASP A 45 -5.62 -1.20 0.06
CA ASP A 45 -5.59 0.17 -0.45
C ASP A 45 -4.17 0.68 -0.66
N LEU A 46 -3.31 0.52 0.35
CA LEU A 46 -1.94 1.02 0.26
C LEU A 46 -1.12 0.32 -0.84
N PRO A 47 -1.10 -1.02 -0.94
CA PRO A 47 -0.45 -1.67 -2.07
C PRO A 47 -0.91 -1.19 -3.43
N MET A 48 -2.23 -0.97 -3.61
CA MET A 48 -2.77 -0.44 -4.86
C MET A 48 -2.25 0.96 -5.16
N VAL A 49 -2.27 1.83 -4.15
CA VAL A 49 -1.79 3.20 -4.29
C VAL A 49 -0.31 3.23 -4.67
N LEU A 50 0.51 2.41 -4.02
CA LEU A 50 1.94 2.33 -4.32
C LEU A 50 2.18 1.78 -5.73
N ALA A 51 1.41 0.80 -6.17
CA ALA A 51 1.50 0.26 -7.52
C ALA A 51 1.14 1.31 -8.57
N ILE A 52 0.09 2.08 -8.33
CA ILE A 52 -0.34 3.17 -9.20
C ILE A 52 0.74 4.25 -9.28
N ALA A 53 1.26 4.68 -8.14
CA ALA A 53 2.30 5.70 -8.07
C ALA A 53 3.60 5.24 -8.76
N SER A 54 3.97 3.99 -8.58
CA SER A 54 5.11 3.37 -9.24
C SER A 54 4.95 3.40 -10.75
N SER A 55 3.79 3.01 -11.25
CA SER A 55 3.47 3.03 -12.68
C SER A 55 3.49 4.44 -13.25
N PHE A 56 2.88 5.40 -12.55
CA PHE A 56 2.84 6.79 -12.98
C PHE A 56 4.23 7.40 -13.08
N ARG A 57 5.11 7.12 -12.12
CA ARG A 57 6.47 7.64 -12.08
C ARG A 57 7.46 6.82 -12.91
N ASP A 58 7.01 5.72 -13.48
CA ASP A 58 7.86 4.76 -14.20
C ASP A 58 9.08 4.35 -13.36
N LYS A 59 8.81 4.07 -12.08
CA LYS A 59 9.82 3.65 -11.11
C LYS A 59 9.35 2.36 -10.44
N PRO A 60 10.09 1.25 -10.55
CA PRO A 60 9.68 0.02 -9.89
C PRO A 60 9.73 0.14 -8.37
N LEU A 61 8.81 -0.53 -7.70
CA LEU A 61 8.87 -0.67 -6.25
C LEU A 61 10.09 -1.52 -5.87
N PRO A 62 10.75 -1.21 -4.75
CA PRO A 62 11.91 -2.02 -4.32
C PRO A 62 11.52 -3.47 -4.08
N GLU A 63 12.42 -4.39 -4.42
CA GLU A 63 12.25 -5.81 -4.12
C GLU A 63 12.25 -6.04 -2.61
N GLY A 64 11.51 -7.05 -2.15
CA GLY A 64 11.47 -7.43 -0.75
C GLY A 64 10.66 -6.51 0.15
N VAL A 65 9.96 -5.54 -0.43
CA VAL A 65 9.09 -4.61 0.31
C VAL A 65 7.64 -5.00 0.12
N MET A 66 6.91 -5.12 1.22
CA MET A 66 5.47 -5.34 1.20
C MET A 66 4.77 -4.21 1.96
N SER A 67 3.49 -4.07 1.78
CA SER A 67 2.72 -3.02 2.43
C SER A 67 1.30 -3.45 2.71
N PHE A 68 0.67 -2.78 3.65
CA PHE A 68 -0.77 -2.85 3.89
C PHE A 68 -1.23 -1.56 4.56
N GLY A 69 -2.52 -1.26 4.41
CA GLY A 69 -3.12 -0.09 5.05
C GLY A 69 -4.40 0.32 4.34
N GLU A 70 -5.36 0.82 5.10
CA GLU A 70 -6.55 1.45 4.56
C GLU A 70 -6.28 2.92 4.33
N VAL A 71 -6.74 3.45 3.20
CA VAL A 71 -6.58 4.86 2.85
C VAL A 71 -7.87 5.61 3.09
N GLY A 72 -7.80 6.64 3.94
CA GLY A 72 -8.93 7.52 4.20
C GLY A 72 -9.05 8.65 3.17
N LEU A 73 -10.18 9.35 3.21
CA LEU A 73 -10.54 10.39 2.23
C LEU A 73 -9.58 11.57 2.17
N THR A 74 -8.84 11.81 3.25
CA THR A 74 -7.85 12.89 3.30
C THR A 74 -6.43 12.41 3.05
N GLY A 75 -6.27 11.15 2.61
CA GLY A 75 -4.96 10.55 2.36
C GLY A 75 -4.28 9.98 3.60
N GLU A 76 -4.97 9.96 4.73
CA GLU A 76 -4.44 9.36 5.95
C GLU A 76 -4.43 7.83 5.83
N LEU A 77 -3.45 7.20 6.44
CA LEU A 77 -3.40 5.74 6.55
C LEU A 77 -4.06 5.31 7.86
N ARG A 78 -4.99 4.39 7.74
CA ARG A 78 -5.77 3.85 8.86
C ARG A 78 -5.30 2.45 9.21
N ALA A 79 -5.29 2.16 10.51
CA ALA A 79 -4.96 0.84 11.03
C ALA A 79 -5.86 -0.24 10.44
N VAL A 80 -5.30 -1.42 10.25
CA VAL A 80 -6.03 -2.58 9.75
C VAL A 80 -6.02 -3.69 10.78
N SER A 81 -6.90 -4.67 10.58
CA SER A 81 -6.95 -5.85 11.44
C SER A 81 -5.76 -6.78 11.20
N ASN A 82 -5.34 -7.47 12.24
CA ASN A 82 -4.34 -8.54 12.19
C ASN A 82 -2.99 -8.12 11.56
N PRO A 83 -2.41 -6.98 11.98
CA PRO A 83 -1.14 -6.54 11.39
C PRO A 83 -0.01 -7.55 11.63
N GLY A 84 0.05 -8.14 12.80
CA GLY A 84 1.09 -9.13 13.14
C GLY A 84 1.04 -10.35 12.25
N GLN A 85 -0.15 -10.84 11.96
CA GLN A 85 -0.36 -12.00 11.09
C GLN A 85 0.07 -11.71 9.66
N ARG A 86 -0.23 -10.51 9.16
CA ARG A 86 0.19 -10.05 7.83
C ARG A 86 1.70 -9.96 7.70
N ILE A 87 2.35 -9.39 8.71
CA ILE A 87 3.81 -9.25 8.75
C ILE A 87 4.47 -10.62 8.82
N ASN A 88 3.96 -11.49 9.69
CA ASN A 88 4.54 -12.82 9.86
C ASN A 88 4.46 -13.65 8.59
N GLU A 89 3.34 -13.56 7.87
CA GLU A 89 3.18 -14.24 6.58
C GLU A 89 4.17 -13.70 5.54
N ALA A 90 4.33 -12.38 5.48
CA ALA A 90 5.29 -11.75 4.58
C ALA A 90 6.73 -12.17 4.91
N TYR A 91 7.05 -12.24 6.19
CA TYR A 91 8.37 -12.72 6.63
C TYR A 91 8.65 -14.15 6.14
N ARG A 92 7.66 -15.03 6.24
CA ARG A 92 7.78 -16.40 5.73
C ARG A 92 8.00 -16.45 4.22
N LEU A 93 7.41 -15.51 3.48
CA LEU A 93 7.56 -15.42 2.03
C LEU A 93 8.86 -14.77 1.59
N GLY A 94 9.69 -14.32 2.52
CA GLY A 94 11.00 -13.76 2.23
C GLY A 94 11.06 -12.24 2.12
N PHE A 95 9.96 -11.53 2.42
CA PHE A 95 9.99 -10.08 2.49
C PHE A 95 10.80 -9.61 3.70
N HIS A 96 11.49 -8.48 3.58
CA HIS A 96 12.32 -7.94 4.65
C HIS A 96 11.86 -6.59 5.17
N THR A 97 10.97 -5.90 4.46
CA THR A 97 10.51 -4.56 4.83
C THR A 97 9.00 -4.46 4.66
N CYS A 98 8.34 -3.82 5.62
CA CYS A 98 6.90 -3.59 5.62
C CYS A 98 6.61 -2.11 5.79
N ILE A 99 5.82 -1.54 4.88
CA ILE A 99 5.26 -0.19 5.01
C ILE A 99 3.83 -0.33 5.52
N MET A 100 3.51 0.33 6.64
CA MET A 100 2.23 0.12 7.30
C MET A 100 1.73 1.39 7.99
N PRO A 101 0.47 1.43 8.42
CA PRO A 101 -0.05 2.55 9.20
C PRO A 101 0.61 2.65 10.58
N MET A 102 0.33 3.77 11.28
CA MET A 102 0.78 4.00 12.64
C MET A 102 -0.04 3.13 13.60
N GLN A 103 0.40 1.91 13.80
CA GLN A 103 -0.22 0.98 14.74
C GLN A 103 0.84 0.07 15.36
N ASP A 104 0.52 -0.51 16.50
CA ASP A 104 1.46 -1.31 17.26
C ASP A 104 1.71 -2.65 16.61
N VAL A 105 2.95 -3.13 16.75
CA VAL A 105 3.42 -4.42 16.27
C VAL A 105 4.22 -5.07 17.39
N ASP A 106 4.07 -6.38 17.56
CA ASP A 106 4.84 -7.13 18.54
C ASP A 106 6.33 -6.98 18.33
N GLU A 107 7.07 -6.90 19.41
CA GLU A 107 8.51 -6.65 19.39
C GLU A 107 9.29 -7.73 18.63
N ASP A 108 8.83 -8.98 18.70
CA ASP A 108 9.43 -10.09 17.95
C ASP A 108 9.46 -9.81 16.45
N LEU A 109 8.38 -9.21 15.92
CA LEU A 109 8.28 -8.89 14.51
C LEU A 109 9.18 -7.71 14.14
N LEU A 110 9.37 -6.76 15.05
CA LEU A 110 10.28 -5.64 14.84
C LEU A 110 11.73 -6.09 14.68
N GLN A 111 12.09 -7.24 15.26
CA GLN A 111 13.42 -7.82 15.12
C GLN A 111 13.60 -8.57 13.81
N LYS A 112 12.51 -9.09 13.23
CA LYS A 112 12.52 -9.90 12.00
C LYS A 112 12.39 -9.09 10.73
N MET A 113 11.65 -7.99 10.80
CA MET A 113 11.27 -7.16 9.66
C MET A 113 11.65 -5.72 9.91
N ASN A 114 12.09 -5.03 8.88
CA ASN A 114 12.19 -3.59 8.90
C ASN A 114 10.79 -3.00 8.78
N ILE A 115 10.28 -2.41 9.84
CA ILE A 115 8.93 -1.86 9.89
C ILE A 115 9.01 -0.35 9.70
N VAL A 116 8.39 0.14 8.64
CA VAL A 116 8.29 1.57 8.34
C VAL A 116 6.83 1.99 8.50
N ARG A 117 6.55 2.78 9.53
CA ARG A 117 5.21 3.31 9.76
C ARG A 117 5.03 4.63 9.04
N ALA A 118 3.89 4.81 8.40
CA ALA A 118 3.57 6.04 7.68
C ALA A 118 2.20 6.56 8.13
N LYS A 119 2.08 7.87 8.27
CA LYS A 119 0.83 8.52 8.65
C LYS A 119 -0.07 8.76 7.46
N THR A 120 0.52 9.02 6.29
CA THR A 120 -0.20 9.39 5.08
C THR A 120 0.31 8.59 3.89
N VAL A 121 -0.51 8.58 2.84
CA VAL A 121 -0.13 8.01 1.54
C VAL A 121 1.14 8.66 1.00
N GLY A 122 1.25 9.98 1.14
CA GLY A 122 2.44 10.71 0.69
C GLY A 122 3.71 10.24 1.39
N ASP A 123 3.64 10.03 2.71
CA ASP A 123 4.77 9.50 3.48
C ASP A 123 5.17 8.10 3.01
N ALA A 124 4.18 7.24 2.75
CA ALA A 124 4.44 5.89 2.25
C ALA A 124 5.11 5.91 0.87
N ILE A 125 4.63 6.76 -0.03
CA ILE A 125 5.21 6.91 -1.36
C ILE A 125 6.67 7.36 -1.25
N ARG A 126 6.95 8.35 -0.43
CA ARG A 126 8.32 8.86 -0.24
C ARG A 126 9.26 7.81 0.34
N ALA A 127 8.72 6.87 1.13
CA ALA A 127 9.54 5.81 1.72
C ALA A 127 10.04 4.79 0.69
N VAL A 128 9.33 4.60 -0.44
CA VAL A 128 9.63 3.54 -1.41
C VAL A 128 9.94 4.06 -2.82
N LEU A 129 9.59 5.27 -3.12
CA LEU A 129 9.79 5.89 -4.43
C LEU A 129 10.55 7.21 -4.31
#